data_4cbaaebbef53b4337dec96dd8914edda
#
_entry.id   4cbaaebbef53b4337dec96dd8914edda
#
_cell.length_a   1.000
_cell.length_b   1.000
_cell.length_c   1.000
_cell.angle_alpha   90.00
_cell.angle_beta   90.00
_cell.angle_gamma   90.00
#
_symmetry.space_group_name_H-M   'P 1'
#
loop_
_entity.id
_entity.type
_entity.pdbx_description
1 polymer ?
#
loop_
_entity_poly.entity_id
_entity_poly.type
_entity_poly.pdbx_seq_one_letter_code
_entity_poly.pdbx_strand_id
1 'polypeptide(L)'
;MAFEGLTEKISSAFKHLRSKGRLTESDIKEAMREIRMALLEADVNFKVAKDFIKAVTEKATDAEILESLSPSQQVIKIVNEELVALLGGQTTRLTISPNPPTIVMMAGLQGAGKTTNCAKLAALLRKQQQRRPLLVACDVYRPAAIEQLKVVGRQLNIPVFDEGQGDPVEIAKHGIDYARRNGYDLVFLDTAGRLHIDEKLMDELKNIKATVKPTEIILVVDAMTGQDAVTVAQTFDEALGIYGVLMSKMDGDARGGAALSVKAVTGKPIKFIGTGEKLGDIEPFHPDRMASRILGMGDVLTLIEKAQESFDQKQAAETAKKMMAGKLTLTDFYDQLQKMKNMGSMEEMLGMLPGVDAKALAGAKIDEKQMAHTEAIIQSMTPKERDNPSIINFSRKKRIAAGCGLSVEQVNKLLKQFEAMQKMTKQLTSLAKSKGKKRRGFPGLGNLKLPF
;
A
#
# COMPACT_ATOMS: atom_id res chain seq x y z
N MET A 1 -10.18 -2.93 -3.82
CA MET A 1 -9.06 -1.93 -3.78
C MET A 1 -9.59 -0.61 -3.26
N ALA A 2 -8.72 0.19 -2.59
CA ALA A 2 -9.11 1.53 -2.12
C ALA A 2 -9.65 2.37 -3.29
N PHE A 3 -10.72 3.12 -3.06
CA PHE A 3 -11.37 4.03 -4.01
C PHE A 3 -12.01 3.39 -5.25
N GLU A 4 -12.13 2.07 -5.37
CA GLU A 4 -12.58 1.41 -6.59
C GLU A 4 -13.96 1.92 -7.08
N GLY A 5 -14.94 2.02 -6.17
CA GLY A 5 -16.27 2.54 -6.51
C GLY A 5 -16.26 4.00 -6.96
N LEU A 6 -15.43 4.84 -6.33
CA LEU A 6 -15.26 6.24 -6.72
C LEU A 6 -14.56 6.36 -8.08
N THR A 7 -13.51 5.58 -8.29
CA THR A 7 -12.73 5.55 -9.54
C THR A 7 -13.59 5.17 -10.74
N GLU A 8 -14.43 4.12 -10.61
CA GLU A 8 -15.33 3.71 -11.70
C GLU A 8 -16.26 4.85 -12.14
N LYS A 9 -16.87 5.55 -11.17
CA LYS A 9 -17.82 6.63 -11.43
C LYS A 9 -17.16 7.87 -12.03
N ILE A 10 -16.04 8.31 -11.47
CA ILE A 10 -15.28 9.46 -12.00
C ILE A 10 -14.76 9.14 -13.41
N SER A 11 -14.24 7.92 -13.63
CA SER A 11 -13.79 7.50 -14.96
C SER A 11 -14.91 7.49 -15.98
N SER A 12 -16.14 7.13 -15.57
CA SER A 12 -17.33 7.18 -16.44
C SER A 12 -17.66 8.60 -16.84
N ALA A 13 -17.69 9.55 -15.89
CA ALA A 13 -17.91 10.97 -16.16
C ALA A 13 -16.87 11.53 -17.16
N PHE A 14 -15.60 11.15 -17.00
CA PHE A 14 -14.54 11.57 -17.93
C PHE A 14 -14.60 10.90 -19.30
N LYS A 15 -15.07 9.65 -19.42
CA LYS A 15 -15.32 9.03 -20.74
C LYS A 15 -16.34 9.83 -21.53
N HIS A 16 -17.40 10.33 -20.88
CA HIS A 16 -18.40 11.18 -21.50
C HIS A 16 -17.80 12.51 -22.00
N LEU A 17 -16.98 13.18 -21.18
CA LEU A 17 -16.27 14.41 -21.60
C LEU A 17 -15.30 14.16 -22.77
N ARG A 18 -14.56 13.05 -22.78
CA ARG A 18 -13.60 12.73 -23.85
C ARG A 18 -14.26 12.45 -25.19
N SER A 19 -15.50 11.95 -25.20
CA SER A 19 -16.25 11.67 -26.43
C SER A 19 -16.69 12.92 -27.17
N LYS A 20 -16.71 14.09 -26.51
CA LYS A 20 -17.12 15.39 -27.08
C LYS A 20 -15.88 16.13 -27.61
N GLY A 21 -15.84 16.42 -28.90
CA GLY A 21 -14.71 17.09 -29.57
C GLY A 21 -14.52 18.56 -29.14
N ARG A 22 -15.61 19.28 -28.77
CA ARG A 22 -15.62 20.58 -28.15
C ARG A 22 -16.43 20.54 -26.89
N LEU A 23 -15.95 21.16 -25.83
CA LEU A 23 -16.66 21.25 -24.56
C LEU A 23 -17.36 22.62 -24.48
N THR A 24 -18.64 22.59 -24.09
CA THR A 24 -19.39 23.78 -23.70
C THR A 24 -19.41 23.89 -22.18
N GLU A 25 -19.76 25.08 -21.69
CA GLU A 25 -19.94 25.27 -20.23
C GLU A 25 -21.01 24.34 -19.66
N SER A 26 -22.06 24.02 -20.45
CA SER A 26 -23.08 23.04 -20.08
C SER A 26 -22.49 21.63 -19.89
N ASP A 27 -21.58 21.20 -20.76
CA ASP A 27 -20.92 19.87 -20.68
C ASP A 27 -20.05 19.77 -19.42
N ILE A 28 -19.35 20.85 -19.08
CA ILE A 28 -18.56 20.93 -17.85
C ILE A 28 -19.46 20.81 -16.61
N LYS A 29 -20.57 21.58 -16.59
CA LYS A 29 -21.54 21.55 -15.49
C LYS A 29 -22.18 20.18 -15.31
N GLU A 30 -22.51 19.48 -16.41
CA GLU A 30 -23.04 18.12 -16.39
C GLU A 30 -22.03 17.13 -15.79
N ALA A 31 -20.79 17.14 -16.25
CA ALA A 31 -19.74 16.28 -15.71
C ALA A 31 -19.43 16.58 -14.23
N MET A 32 -19.43 17.85 -13.83
CA MET A 32 -19.25 18.24 -12.43
C MET A 32 -20.41 17.78 -11.56
N ARG A 33 -21.63 17.70 -12.09
CA ARG A 33 -22.78 17.12 -11.40
C ARG A 33 -22.59 15.62 -11.18
N GLU A 34 -22.13 14.88 -12.20
CA GLU A 34 -21.83 13.44 -12.09
C GLU A 34 -20.73 13.18 -11.05
N ILE A 35 -19.62 13.95 -11.11
CA ILE A 35 -18.51 13.85 -10.14
C ILE A 35 -19.01 14.17 -8.73
N ARG A 36 -19.86 15.19 -8.55
CA ARG A 36 -20.45 15.50 -7.24
C ARG A 36 -21.25 14.33 -6.69
N MET A 37 -22.07 13.69 -7.52
CA MET A 37 -22.84 12.52 -7.10
C MET A 37 -21.92 11.37 -6.73
N ALA A 38 -20.87 11.12 -7.52
CA ALA A 38 -19.86 10.10 -7.22
C ALA A 38 -19.18 10.34 -5.86
N LEU A 39 -18.80 11.58 -5.55
CA LEU A 39 -18.21 11.95 -4.25
C LEU A 39 -19.18 11.74 -3.10
N LEU A 40 -20.46 12.11 -3.24
CA LEU A 40 -21.47 11.92 -2.20
C LEU A 40 -21.78 10.43 -1.96
N GLU A 41 -21.86 9.63 -3.01
CA GLU A 41 -22.05 8.18 -2.91
C GLU A 41 -20.81 7.46 -2.35
N ALA A 42 -19.64 8.06 -2.52
CA ALA A 42 -18.40 7.64 -1.88
C ALA A 42 -18.30 8.08 -0.41
N ASP A 43 -19.36 8.66 0.15
CA ASP A 43 -19.40 9.11 1.54
C ASP A 43 -18.42 10.27 1.83
N VAL A 44 -18.17 11.14 0.85
CA VAL A 44 -17.43 12.39 1.07
C VAL A 44 -18.32 13.40 1.78
N ASN A 45 -17.76 14.16 2.72
CA ASN A 45 -18.47 15.20 3.45
C ASN A 45 -19.14 16.19 2.45
N PHE A 46 -20.42 16.49 2.68
CA PHE A 46 -21.23 17.33 1.77
C PHE A 46 -20.61 18.69 1.46
N LYS A 47 -20.10 19.38 2.49
CA LYS A 47 -19.44 20.68 2.34
C LYS A 47 -18.17 20.55 1.52
N VAL A 48 -17.37 19.53 1.80
CA VAL A 48 -16.12 19.24 1.07
C VAL A 48 -16.40 18.98 -0.41
N ALA A 49 -17.39 18.11 -0.71
CA ALA A 49 -17.78 17.82 -2.09
C ALA A 49 -18.30 19.10 -2.82
N LYS A 50 -19.10 19.92 -2.13
CA LYS A 50 -19.62 21.18 -2.69
C LYS A 50 -18.49 22.16 -3.00
N ASP A 51 -17.57 22.38 -2.06
CA ASP A 51 -16.47 23.33 -2.21
C ASP A 51 -15.49 22.87 -3.29
N PHE A 52 -15.20 21.58 -3.37
CA PHE A 52 -14.39 20.97 -4.43
C PHE A 52 -15.00 21.20 -5.82
N ILE A 53 -16.30 20.88 -6.01
CA ILE A 53 -16.98 21.06 -7.30
C ILE A 53 -17.01 22.55 -7.70
N LYS A 54 -17.20 23.46 -6.74
CA LYS A 54 -17.17 24.90 -6.99
C LYS A 54 -15.78 25.31 -7.50
N ALA A 55 -14.71 24.93 -6.80
CA ALA A 55 -13.34 25.28 -7.17
C ALA A 55 -12.96 24.76 -8.56
N VAL A 56 -13.30 23.48 -8.87
CA VAL A 56 -13.06 22.90 -10.19
C VAL A 56 -13.85 23.63 -11.28
N THR A 57 -15.14 23.93 -11.04
CA THR A 57 -15.99 24.62 -12.03
C THR A 57 -15.47 26.01 -12.36
N GLU A 58 -15.11 26.78 -11.33
CA GLU A 58 -14.54 28.14 -11.51
C GLU A 58 -13.27 28.08 -12.35
N LYS A 59 -12.30 27.21 -11.97
CA LYS A 59 -11.04 27.07 -12.71
C LYS A 59 -11.23 26.53 -14.13
N ALA A 60 -12.18 25.60 -14.34
CA ALA A 60 -12.43 25.02 -15.65
C ALA A 60 -13.14 26.01 -16.60
N THR A 61 -13.89 26.99 -16.04
CA THR A 61 -14.57 28.04 -16.83
C THR A 61 -13.62 29.19 -17.18
N ASP A 62 -12.70 29.53 -16.23
CA ASP A 62 -11.74 30.62 -16.40
C ASP A 62 -10.46 30.22 -17.14
N ALA A 63 -10.25 28.94 -17.37
CA ALA A 63 -9.01 28.42 -17.95
C ALA A 63 -8.89 28.82 -19.42
N GLU A 64 -7.85 29.60 -19.76
CA GLU A 64 -7.39 29.74 -21.14
C GLU A 64 -6.99 28.38 -21.70
N ILE A 65 -7.48 28.04 -22.89
CA ILE A 65 -7.20 26.75 -23.55
C ILE A 65 -5.71 26.70 -23.85
N LEU A 66 -4.98 25.87 -23.16
CA LEU A 66 -3.59 25.60 -23.48
C LEU A 66 -3.52 24.92 -24.86
N GLU A 67 -2.77 25.49 -25.79
CA GLU A 67 -2.64 25.00 -27.18
C GLU A 67 -2.20 23.51 -27.27
N SER A 68 -1.57 23.00 -26.23
CA SER A 68 -1.02 21.62 -26.16
C SER A 68 -1.99 20.57 -25.62
N LEU A 69 -3.14 20.94 -25.07
CA LEU A 69 -4.09 20.02 -24.44
C LEU A 69 -5.48 20.14 -25.07
N SER A 70 -6.17 19.00 -25.22
CA SER A 70 -7.60 19.04 -25.54
C SER A 70 -8.41 19.62 -24.37
N PRO A 71 -9.57 20.24 -24.61
CA PRO A 71 -10.41 20.78 -23.52
C PRO A 71 -10.74 19.75 -22.44
N SER A 72 -11.01 18.50 -22.81
CA SER A 72 -11.27 17.44 -21.85
C SER A 72 -10.03 17.08 -21.00
N GLN A 73 -8.83 17.08 -21.59
CA GLN A 73 -7.59 16.85 -20.85
C GLN A 73 -7.31 17.98 -19.85
N GLN A 74 -7.66 19.20 -20.21
CA GLN A 74 -7.52 20.37 -19.34
C GLN A 74 -8.44 20.28 -18.11
N VAL A 75 -9.70 19.90 -18.31
CA VAL A 75 -10.65 19.67 -17.18
C VAL A 75 -10.14 18.55 -16.28
N ILE A 76 -9.67 17.43 -16.83
CA ILE A 76 -9.11 16.32 -16.04
C ILE A 76 -7.89 16.77 -15.24
N LYS A 77 -7.01 17.60 -15.83
CA LYS A 77 -5.85 18.18 -15.14
C LYS A 77 -6.28 19.03 -13.95
N ILE A 78 -7.26 19.92 -14.14
CA ILE A 78 -7.81 20.77 -13.07
C ILE A 78 -8.40 19.92 -11.94
N VAL A 79 -9.19 18.88 -12.28
CA VAL A 79 -9.75 17.94 -11.27
C VAL A 79 -8.64 17.24 -10.52
N ASN A 80 -7.56 16.81 -11.19
CA ASN A 80 -6.41 16.19 -10.54
C ASN A 80 -5.72 17.14 -9.57
N GLU A 81 -5.44 18.36 -9.98
CA GLU A 81 -4.80 19.37 -9.14
C GLU A 81 -5.64 19.70 -7.90
N GLU A 82 -6.95 19.81 -8.05
CA GLU A 82 -7.87 20.05 -6.93
C GLU A 82 -7.98 18.82 -6.00
N LEU A 83 -7.97 17.60 -6.53
CA LEU A 83 -7.92 16.40 -5.72
C LEU A 83 -6.61 16.30 -4.92
N VAL A 84 -5.48 16.60 -5.54
CA VAL A 84 -4.19 16.65 -4.84
C VAL A 84 -4.23 17.68 -3.72
N ALA A 85 -4.75 18.87 -3.97
CA ALA A 85 -4.89 19.93 -2.97
C ALA A 85 -5.81 19.50 -1.82
N LEU A 86 -6.95 18.87 -2.13
CA LEU A 86 -7.93 18.36 -1.16
C LEU A 86 -7.31 17.29 -0.25
N LEU A 87 -6.49 16.41 -0.81
CA LEU A 87 -5.79 15.35 -0.10
C LEU A 87 -4.59 15.85 0.73
N GLY A 88 -4.21 17.13 0.58
CA GLY A 88 -3.16 17.75 1.40
C GLY A 88 -1.96 18.30 0.62
N GLY A 89 -1.97 18.24 -0.71
CA GLY A 89 -0.97 18.80 -1.60
C GLY A 89 0.32 18.00 -1.67
N GLN A 90 0.99 17.80 -0.54
CA GLN A 90 2.29 17.13 -0.46
C GLN A 90 2.31 16.04 0.60
N THR A 91 3.19 15.04 0.40
CA THR A 91 3.45 14.00 1.38
C THR A 91 4.00 14.60 2.67
N THR A 92 3.34 14.36 3.79
CA THR A 92 3.76 14.84 5.09
C THR A 92 4.45 13.73 5.87
N ARG A 93 5.72 13.93 6.19
CA ARG A 93 6.53 12.97 6.96
C ARG A 93 6.33 13.14 8.46
N LEU A 94 6.74 12.12 9.22
CA LEU A 94 6.79 12.19 10.66
C LEU A 94 7.92 13.14 11.09
N THR A 95 7.63 14.01 12.07
CA THR A 95 8.61 14.93 12.64
C THR A 95 9.57 14.15 13.52
N ILE A 96 10.86 14.30 13.29
CA ILE A 96 11.90 13.68 14.09
C ILE A 96 12.45 14.70 15.08
N SER A 97 12.52 14.32 16.34
CA SER A 97 13.10 15.16 17.39
C SER A 97 14.61 15.32 17.18
N PRO A 98 15.15 16.53 17.27
CA PRO A 98 16.60 16.74 17.28
C PRO A 98 17.27 16.12 18.52
N ASN A 99 16.51 15.96 19.62
CA ASN A 99 16.98 15.34 20.86
C ASN A 99 16.29 13.98 21.03
N PRO A 100 17.00 12.85 20.81
CA PRO A 100 16.43 11.52 20.97
C PRO A 100 15.96 11.24 22.41
N PRO A 101 14.92 10.42 22.57
CA PRO A 101 14.14 9.75 21.52
C PRO A 101 13.06 10.64 20.91
N THR A 102 12.74 10.42 19.63
CA THR A 102 11.46 10.87 19.05
C THR A 102 10.35 10.07 19.69
N ILE A 103 9.34 10.73 20.24
CA ILE A 103 8.22 10.11 20.93
C ILE A 103 6.97 10.25 20.06
N VAL A 104 6.41 9.12 19.62
CA VAL A 104 5.19 9.05 18.85
C VAL A 104 4.09 8.42 19.70
N MET A 105 3.04 9.18 19.96
CA MET A 105 1.88 8.71 20.70
C MET A 105 0.79 8.27 19.71
N MET A 106 0.40 7.00 19.77
CA MET A 106 -0.68 6.46 18.93
C MET A 106 -2.02 6.60 19.66
N ALA A 107 -2.92 7.39 19.13
CA ALA A 107 -4.26 7.62 19.68
C ALA A 107 -5.35 7.05 18.76
N GLY A 108 -6.57 6.85 19.27
CA GLY A 108 -7.72 6.40 18.47
C GLY A 108 -8.65 5.44 19.20
N LEU A 109 -9.77 5.12 18.58
CA LEU A 109 -10.78 4.23 19.16
C LEU A 109 -10.34 2.76 19.15
N GLN A 110 -11.05 1.95 19.92
CA GLN A 110 -10.87 0.50 19.93
C GLN A 110 -11.19 -0.07 18.54
N GLY A 111 -10.41 -1.01 18.07
CA GLY A 111 -10.61 -1.64 16.75
C GLY A 111 -10.07 -0.83 15.55
N ALA A 112 -9.63 0.41 15.76
CA ALA A 112 -9.02 1.23 14.70
C ALA A 112 -7.65 0.72 14.22
N GLY A 113 -7.06 -0.28 14.88
CA GLY A 113 -5.80 -0.89 14.47
C GLY A 113 -4.54 -0.23 15.06
N LYS A 114 -4.64 0.49 16.19
CA LYS A 114 -3.50 1.17 16.84
C LYS A 114 -2.30 0.25 17.05
N THR A 115 -2.47 -0.82 17.82
CA THR A 115 -1.40 -1.77 18.19
C THR A 115 -0.66 -2.33 16.97
N THR A 116 -1.42 -2.78 15.96
CA THR A 116 -0.83 -3.33 14.74
C THR A 116 -0.08 -2.27 13.93
N ASN A 117 -0.71 -1.09 13.73
CA ASN A 117 -0.08 -0.02 12.95
C ASN A 117 1.06 0.68 13.70
N CYS A 118 1.04 0.70 15.03
CA CYS A 118 2.15 1.10 15.88
C CYS A 118 3.42 0.30 15.51
N ALA A 119 3.33 -1.01 15.51
CA ALA A 119 4.44 -1.89 15.19
C ALA A 119 4.84 -1.84 13.70
N LYS A 120 3.87 -1.77 12.78
CA LYS A 120 4.12 -1.61 11.35
C LYS A 120 4.89 -0.33 11.05
N LEU A 121 4.46 0.79 11.66
CA LEU A 121 5.11 2.10 11.47
C LEU A 121 6.53 2.11 12.04
N ALA A 122 6.74 1.49 13.21
CA ALA A 122 8.06 1.32 13.79
C ALA A 122 9.00 0.53 12.86
N ALA A 123 8.49 -0.56 12.26
CA ALA A 123 9.26 -1.37 11.30
C ALA A 123 9.58 -0.60 10.00
N LEU A 124 8.61 0.17 9.48
CA LEU A 124 8.80 1.02 8.31
C LEU A 124 9.92 2.04 8.53
N LEU A 125 9.88 2.76 9.65
CA LEU A 125 10.87 3.79 9.98
C LEU A 125 12.25 3.19 10.28
N ARG A 126 12.31 2.01 10.90
CA ARG A 126 13.57 1.28 11.05
C ARG A 126 14.19 0.95 9.70
N LYS A 127 13.38 0.45 8.75
CA LYS A 127 13.84 0.10 7.40
C LYS A 127 14.28 1.32 6.60
N GLN A 128 13.47 2.39 6.60
CA GLN A 128 13.71 3.55 5.73
C GLN A 128 14.71 4.56 6.30
N GLN A 129 14.78 4.70 7.63
CA GLN A 129 15.56 5.73 8.30
C GLN A 129 16.61 5.17 9.25
N GLN A 130 16.79 3.84 9.29
CA GLN A 130 17.75 3.13 10.16
C GLN A 130 17.59 3.48 11.65
N ARG A 131 16.35 3.79 12.09
CA ARG A 131 16.04 4.10 13.49
C ARG A 131 16.03 2.85 14.35
N ARG A 132 16.22 3.06 15.65
CA ARG A 132 16.15 2.04 16.70
C ARG A 132 14.86 2.20 17.50
N PRO A 133 13.73 1.62 17.04
CA PRO A 133 12.44 1.79 17.68
C PRO A 133 12.30 0.94 18.95
N LEU A 134 11.55 1.48 19.92
CA LEU A 134 11.00 0.78 21.08
C LEU A 134 9.48 0.97 21.06
N LEU A 135 8.73 -0.12 21.29
CA LEU A 135 7.29 -0.06 21.51
C LEU A 135 7.02 -0.05 23.03
N VAL A 136 6.09 0.78 23.48
CA VAL A 136 5.69 0.87 24.90
C VAL A 136 4.22 0.52 25.01
N ALA A 137 3.88 -0.48 25.82
CA ALA A 137 2.53 -0.98 26.01
C ALA A 137 1.78 -0.15 27.06
N CYS A 138 1.06 0.88 26.62
CA CYS A 138 0.24 1.73 27.48
C CYS A 138 -1.25 1.35 27.48
N ASP A 139 -1.71 0.34 26.69
CA ASP A 139 -3.07 -0.22 26.80
C ASP A 139 -3.10 -1.27 27.93
N VAL A 140 -3.15 -0.78 29.15
CA VAL A 140 -3.07 -1.59 30.38
C VAL A 140 -4.39 -2.26 30.77
N TYR A 141 -5.51 -1.81 30.20
CA TYR A 141 -6.85 -2.31 30.54
C TYR A 141 -7.15 -3.65 29.91
N ARG A 142 -6.44 -4.02 28.87
CA ARG A 142 -6.61 -5.25 28.12
C ARG A 142 -5.33 -6.08 28.10
N PRO A 143 -5.21 -7.09 28.99
CA PRO A 143 -4.02 -7.94 28.99
C PRO A 143 -3.68 -8.54 27.63
N ALA A 144 -4.70 -8.85 26.83
CA ALA A 144 -4.54 -9.34 25.47
C ALA A 144 -3.88 -8.30 24.53
N ALA A 145 -4.05 -6.99 24.78
CA ALA A 145 -3.40 -5.96 23.94
C ALA A 145 -1.89 -5.90 24.19
N ILE A 146 -1.45 -6.02 25.44
CA ILE A 146 -0.02 -6.10 25.79
C ILE A 146 0.61 -7.31 25.13
N GLU A 147 0.00 -8.49 25.24
CA GLU A 147 0.51 -9.70 24.58
C GLU A 147 0.47 -9.60 23.06
N GLN A 148 -0.56 -8.98 22.49
CA GLN A 148 -0.61 -8.70 21.04
C GLN A 148 0.57 -7.84 20.60
N LEU A 149 0.87 -6.76 21.31
CA LEU A 149 2.01 -5.89 21.00
C LEU A 149 3.34 -6.66 21.09
N LYS A 150 3.51 -7.51 22.12
CA LYS A 150 4.68 -8.39 22.27
C LYS A 150 4.81 -9.38 21.13
N VAL A 151 3.72 -10.00 20.70
CA VAL A 151 3.72 -10.96 19.58
C VAL A 151 4.17 -10.26 18.29
N VAL A 152 3.56 -9.12 17.97
CA VAL A 152 3.90 -8.36 16.77
C VAL A 152 5.32 -7.79 16.84
N GLY A 153 5.73 -7.30 18.01
CA GLY A 153 7.11 -6.85 18.25
C GLY A 153 8.13 -7.95 18.01
N ARG A 154 7.87 -9.17 18.52
CA ARG A 154 8.74 -10.34 18.27
C ARG A 154 8.83 -10.71 16.79
N GLN A 155 7.70 -10.71 16.07
CA GLN A 155 7.67 -11.00 14.63
C GLN A 155 8.48 -9.99 13.81
N LEU A 156 8.49 -8.74 14.25
CA LEU A 156 9.23 -7.67 13.60
C LEU A 156 10.66 -7.48 14.17
N ASN A 157 11.07 -8.24 15.18
CA ASN A 157 12.31 -8.03 15.92
C ASN A 157 12.44 -6.59 16.46
N ILE A 158 11.36 -6.06 17.03
CA ILE A 158 11.31 -4.76 17.70
C ILE A 158 11.03 -5.00 19.19
N PRO A 159 11.86 -4.47 20.10
CA PRO A 159 11.65 -4.64 21.53
C PRO A 159 10.37 -3.93 22.00
N VAL A 160 9.73 -4.54 22.99
CA VAL A 160 8.53 -4.01 23.64
C VAL A 160 8.84 -3.82 25.12
N PHE A 161 8.58 -2.62 25.62
CA PHE A 161 8.60 -2.30 27.03
C PHE A 161 7.19 -2.42 27.60
N ASP A 162 7.02 -3.18 28.66
CA ASP A 162 5.78 -3.28 29.41
C ASP A 162 6.05 -3.47 30.91
N GLU A 163 5.14 -3.01 31.72
CA GLU A 163 5.14 -3.20 33.19
C GLU A 163 3.85 -3.91 33.65
N GLY A 164 3.13 -4.54 32.70
CA GLY A 164 1.85 -5.20 32.98
C GLY A 164 0.73 -4.20 33.20
N GLN A 165 -0.14 -4.49 34.17
CA GLN A 165 -1.25 -3.60 34.55
C GLN A 165 -0.75 -2.57 35.54
N GLY A 166 -0.90 -1.27 35.21
CA GLY A 166 -0.43 -0.16 36.03
C GLY A 166 -1.00 1.18 35.56
N ASP A 167 -0.42 2.27 36.00
CA ASP A 167 -0.77 3.60 35.51
C ASP A 167 -0.12 3.83 34.13
N PRO A 168 -0.92 4.02 33.06
CA PRO A 168 -0.39 4.23 31.71
C PRO A 168 0.52 5.45 31.58
N VAL A 169 0.32 6.47 32.44
CA VAL A 169 1.16 7.68 32.44
C VAL A 169 2.57 7.36 32.96
N GLU A 170 2.67 6.62 34.07
CA GLU A 170 3.96 6.20 34.63
C GLU A 170 4.65 5.19 33.72
N ILE A 171 3.93 4.23 33.13
CA ILE A 171 4.48 3.28 32.16
C ILE A 171 5.06 4.01 30.94
N ALA A 172 4.36 5.00 30.40
CA ALA A 172 4.85 5.80 29.29
C ALA A 172 6.16 6.54 29.66
N LYS A 173 6.24 7.13 30.84
CA LYS A 173 7.43 7.81 31.36
C LYS A 173 8.59 6.83 31.55
N HIS A 174 8.36 5.69 32.22
CA HIS A 174 9.37 4.65 32.43
C HIS A 174 9.88 4.07 31.10
N GLY A 175 8.98 3.86 30.12
CA GLY A 175 9.34 3.40 28.79
C GLY A 175 10.27 4.38 28.06
N ILE A 176 10.04 5.68 28.19
CA ILE A 176 10.93 6.72 27.62
C ILE A 176 12.29 6.72 28.31
N ASP A 177 12.30 6.61 29.64
CA ASP A 177 13.56 6.56 30.40
C ASP A 177 14.35 5.28 30.08
N TYR A 178 13.65 4.16 29.90
CA TYR A 178 14.25 2.92 29.41
C TYR A 178 14.86 3.12 28.01
N ALA A 179 14.12 3.78 27.11
CA ALA A 179 14.62 4.07 25.76
C ALA A 179 15.92 4.90 25.79
N ARG A 180 15.97 5.95 26.60
CA ARG A 180 17.16 6.80 26.76
C ARG A 180 18.38 6.01 27.27
N ARG A 181 18.18 5.19 28.31
CA ARG A 181 19.26 4.37 28.90
C ARG A 181 19.81 3.31 27.96
N ASN A 182 18.97 2.78 27.07
CA ASN A 182 19.33 1.70 26.15
C ASN A 182 19.61 2.19 24.71
N GLY A 183 19.62 3.50 24.48
CA GLY A 183 19.97 4.10 23.20
C GLY A 183 18.96 3.85 22.08
N TYR A 184 17.66 3.72 22.42
CA TYR A 184 16.58 3.77 21.44
C TYR A 184 16.31 5.23 21.07
N ASP A 185 16.21 5.51 19.78
CA ASP A 185 16.06 6.88 19.27
C ASP A 185 14.64 7.20 18.81
N LEU A 186 13.74 6.19 18.84
CA LEU A 186 12.36 6.29 18.44
C LEU A 186 11.49 5.47 19.40
N VAL A 187 10.48 6.10 19.99
CA VAL A 187 9.57 5.44 20.94
C VAL A 187 8.14 5.59 20.45
N PHE A 188 7.43 4.46 20.38
CA PHE A 188 6.01 4.44 20.10
C PHE A 188 5.23 4.07 21.36
N LEU A 189 4.28 4.92 21.75
CA LEU A 189 3.36 4.67 22.85
C LEU A 189 2.05 4.10 22.28
N ASP A 190 1.79 2.82 22.48
CA ASP A 190 0.52 2.18 22.10
C ASP A 190 -0.48 2.40 23.22
N THR A 191 -1.33 3.43 23.07
CA THR A 191 -2.28 3.83 24.11
C THR A 191 -3.58 3.05 24.03
N ALA A 192 -4.32 3.04 25.14
CA ALA A 192 -5.64 2.45 25.20
C ALA A 192 -6.60 3.06 24.16
N GLY A 193 -7.57 2.28 23.74
CA GLY A 193 -8.72 2.74 22.98
C GLY A 193 -10.01 2.21 23.59
N ARG A 194 -11.04 3.03 23.58
CA ARG A 194 -12.39 2.64 23.98
C ARG A 194 -13.31 2.59 22.78
N LEU A 195 -14.48 1.97 22.94
CA LEU A 195 -15.49 1.87 21.88
C LEU A 195 -16.03 3.23 21.46
N HIS A 196 -16.10 4.15 22.43
CA HIS A 196 -16.58 5.51 22.22
C HIS A 196 -15.62 6.51 22.85
N ILE A 197 -15.68 7.75 22.38
CA ILE A 197 -14.96 8.87 23.00
C ILE A 197 -15.66 9.19 24.31
N ASP A 198 -14.97 9.04 25.43
CA ASP A 198 -15.43 9.42 26.76
C ASP A 198 -14.39 10.32 27.45
N GLU A 199 -14.82 11.03 28.51
CA GLU A 199 -13.97 11.94 29.25
C GLU A 199 -12.75 11.23 29.85
N LYS A 200 -12.93 10.01 30.37
CA LYS A 200 -11.84 9.23 30.99
C LYS A 200 -10.74 8.90 30.01
N LEU A 201 -11.08 8.50 28.78
CA LEU A 201 -10.10 8.26 27.71
C LEU A 201 -9.36 9.54 27.37
N MET A 202 -10.09 10.64 27.19
CA MET A 202 -9.49 11.91 26.81
C MET A 202 -8.59 12.46 27.90
N ASP A 203 -8.97 12.35 29.16
CA ASP A 203 -8.16 12.80 30.31
C ASP A 203 -6.89 11.96 30.46
N GLU A 204 -6.97 10.64 30.29
CA GLU A 204 -5.79 9.77 30.26
C GLU A 204 -4.81 10.18 29.17
N LEU A 205 -5.30 10.35 27.93
CA LEU A 205 -4.46 10.75 26.81
C LEU A 205 -3.85 12.15 26.99
N LYS A 206 -4.60 13.10 27.59
CA LYS A 206 -4.09 14.43 27.97
C LYS A 206 -2.99 14.32 29.03
N ASN A 207 -3.17 13.46 30.04
CA ASN A 207 -2.19 13.26 31.10
C ASN A 207 -0.90 12.63 30.55
N ILE A 208 -1.01 11.61 29.69
CA ILE A 208 0.15 11.05 28.97
C ILE A 208 0.84 12.17 28.18
N LYS A 209 0.08 12.91 27.34
CA LYS A 209 0.63 14.03 26.54
C LYS A 209 1.37 15.06 27.40
N ALA A 210 0.76 15.47 28.52
CA ALA A 210 1.35 16.49 29.41
C ALA A 210 2.66 16.02 30.05
N THR A 211 2.72 14.73 30.43
CA THR A 211 3.87 14.11 31.11
C THR A 211 5.02 13.85 30.15
N VAL A 212 4.76 13.22 29.01
CA VAL A 212 5.82 12.75 28.11
C VAL A 212 6.16 13.72 26.99
N LYS A 213 5.30 14.72 26.75
CA LYS A 213 5.46 15.73 25.69
C LYS A 213 5.84 15.10 24.35
N PRO A 214 4.93 14.29 23.73
CA PRO A 214 5.26 13.55 22.53
C PRO A 214 5.65 14.52 21.40
N THR A 215 6.61 14.10 20.58
CA THR A 215 7.01 14.81 19.36
C THR A 215 5.88 14.80 18.35
N GLU A 216 5.15 13.70 18.30
CA GLU A 216 4.01 13.48 17.39
C GLU A 216 2.87 12.77 18.11
N ILE A 217 1.65 13.17 17.83
CA ILE A 217 0.42 12.44 18.18
C ILE A 217 -0.22 12.03 16.87
N ILE A 218 -0.22 10.72 16.59
CA ILE A 218 -0.80 10.14 15.39
C ILE A 218 -2.14 9.51 15.75
N LEU A 219 -3.20 10.03 15.19
CA LEU A 219 -4.52 9.43 15.32
C LEU A 219 -4.69 8.29 14.31
N VAL A 220 -5.02 7.12 14.80
CA VAL A 220 -5.37 5.97 13.96
C VAL A 220 -6.88 5.91 13.82
N VAL A 221 -7.36 6.00 12.58
CA VAL A 221 -8.78 5.88 12.23
C VAL A 221 -9.01 4.74 11.24
N ASP A 222 -10.15 4.09 11.35
CA ASP A 222 -10.57 3.06 10.41
C ASP A 222 -11.23 3.72 9.19
N ALA A 223 -10.66 3.57 8.00
CA ALA A 223 -11.18 4.15 6.77
C ALA A 223 -12.60 3.65 6.43
N MET A 224 -12.92 2.41 6.84
CA MET A 224 -14.21 1.80 6.56
C MET A 224 -15.38 2.44 7.33
N THR A 225 -15.09 3.23 8.37
CA THR A 225 -16.14 3.92 9.17
C THR A 225 -16.67 5.20 8.50
N GLY A 226 -16.13 5.57 7.33
CA GLY A 226 -16.63 6.69 6.54
C GLY A 226 -16.58 8.02 7.29
N GLN A 227 -17.71 8.75 7.36
CA GLN A 227 -17.78 10.06 8.02
C GLN A 227 -17.57 10.00 9.53
N ASP A 228 -17.79 8.85 10.19
CA ASP A 228 -17.47 8.69 11.61
C ASP A 228 -15.97 8.86 11.86
N ALA A 229 -15.10 8.42 10.93
CA ALA A 229 -13.66 8.66 11.01
C ALA A 229 -13.33 10.16 11.04
N VAL A 230 -14.07 10.96 10.27
CA VAL A 230 -13.88 12.42 10.22
C VAL A 230 -14.29 13.07 11.55
N THR A 231 -15.45 12.66 12.09
CA THR A 231 -15.95 13.14 13.39
C THR A 231 -14.98 12.78 14.52
N VAL A 232 -14.49 11.53 14.53
CA VAL A 232 -13.47 11.07 15.49
C VAL A 232 -12.20 11.91 15.36
N ALA A 233 -11.72 12.15 14.14
CA ALA A 233 -10.52 12.95 13.91
C ALA A 233 -10.68 14.39 14.42
N GLN A 234 -11.82 15.00 14.20
CA GLN A 234 -12.12 16.35 14.70
C GLN A 234 -12.12 16.38 16.24
N THR A 235 -12.83 15.46 16.88
CA THR A 235 -12.92 15.42 18.35
C THR A 235 -11.55 15.17 18.99
N PHE A 236 -10.74 14.26 18.43
CA PHE A 236 -9.38 14.03 18.95
C PHE A 236 -8.47 15.23 18.71
N ASP A 237 -8.63 15.94 17.60
CA ASP A 237 -7.84 17.15 17.35
C ASP A 237 -8.17 18.28 18.32
N GLU A 238 -9.46 18.54 18.56
CA GLU A 238 -9.92 19.53 19.53
C GLU A 238 -9.43 19.24 20.94
N ALA A 239 -9.41 17.96 21.35
CA ALA A 239 -9.01 17.55 22.70
C ALA A 239 -7.49 17.44 22.90
N LEU A 240 -6.77 16.94 21.91
CA LEU A 240 -5.35 16.59 22.02
C LEU A 240 -4.44 17.41 21.10
N GLY A 241 -4.97 18.06 20.05
CA GLY A 241 -4.15 18.69 19.03
C GLY A 241 -3.26 17.65 18.33
N ILE A 242 -3.87 16.79 17.51
CA ILE A 242 -3.16 15.76 16.75
C ILE A 242 -2.23 16.39 15.71
N TYR A 243 -1.15 15.69 15.36
CA TYR A 243 -0.18 16.14 14.34
C TYR A 243 -0.43 15.53 12.98
N GLY A 244 -1.18 14.45 12.92
CA GLY A 244 -1.56 13.79 11.69
C GLY A 244 -2.39 12.54 11.93
N VAL A 245 -2.85 11.97 10.83
CA VAL A 245 -3.73 10.81 10.82
C VAL A 245 -3.06 9.64 10.12
N LEU A 246 -3.22 8.44 10.66
CA LEU A 246 -2.97 7.18 9.99
C LEU A 246 -4.32 6.53 9.70
N MET A 247 -4.63 6.34 8.43
CA MET A 247 -5.84 5.65 8.01
C MET A 247 -5.57 4.16 7.86
N SER A 248 -6.21 3.35 8.69
CA SER A 248 -6.11 1.90 8.65
C SER A 248 -7.17 1.31 7.71
N LYS A 249 -6.97 0.06 7.29
CA LYS A 249 -7.93 -0.74 6.50
C LYS A 249 -8.36 -0.10 5.18
N MET A 250 -7.46 0.65 4.56
CA MET A 250 -7.73 1.27 3.26
C MET A 250 -7.99 0.25 2.14
N ASP A 251 -7.47 -0.97 2.27
CA ASP A 251 -7.73 -2.10 1.37
C ASP A 251 -9.20 -2.51 1.31
N GLY A 252 -9.91 -2.37 2.44
CA GLY A 252 -11.35 -2.64 2.55
C GLY A 252 -12.25 -1.45 2.17
N ASP A 253 -11.71 -0.25 2.05
CA ASP A 253 -12.48 0.96 1.74
C ASP A 253 -12.58 1.22 0.25
N ALA A 254 -13.63 0.69 -0.38
CA ALA A 254 -13.92 0.95 -1.80
C ALA A 254 -14.45 2.37 -2.06
N ARG A 255 -14.91 3.10 -1.03
CA ARG A 255 -15.51 4.44 -1.15
C ARG A 255 -14.49 5.56 -1.06
N GLY A 256 -13.63 5.54 -0.03
CA GLY A 256 -12.54 6.51 0.16
C GLY A 256 -12.96 7.89 0.67
N GLY A 257 -14.24 8.06 1.05
CA GLY A 257 -14.79 9.36 1.45
C GLY A 257 -14.14 9.96 2.69
N ALA A 258 -13.76 9.11 3.66
CA ALA A 258 -13.05 9.54 4.85
C ALA A 258 -11.70 10.19 4.50
N ALA A 259 -10.91 9.59 3.59
CA ALA A 259 -9.61 10.12 3.19
C ALA A 259 -9.72 11.51 2.53
N LEU A 260 -10.76 11.73 1.71
CA LEU A 260 -11.03 13.01 1.08
C LEU A 260 -11.53 14.06 2.07
N SER A 261 -12.14 13.66 3.17
CA SER A 261 -12.78 14.57 4.11
C SER A 261 -11.92 14.94 5.32
N VAL A 262 -11.08 14.02 5.82
CA VAL A 262 -10.30 14.20 7.05
C VAL A 262 -9.46 15.48 7.01
N LYS A 263 -8.64 15.65 5.96
CA LYS A 263 -7.78 16.84 5.82
C LYS A 263 -8.59 18.13 5.69
N ALA A 264 -9.66 18.10 4.89
CA ALA A 264 -10.48 19.29 4.65
C ALA A 264 -11.23 19.75 5.91
N VAL A 265 -11.67 18.80 6.76
CA VAL A 265 -12.45 19.12 7.98
C VAL A 265 -11.53 19.44 9.16
N THR A 266 -10.44 18.69 9.36
CA THR A 266 -9.57 18.86 10.54
C THR A 266 -8.38 19.79 10.28
N GLY A 267 -8.03 20.05 9.02
CA GLY A 267 -6.76 20.70 8.67
C GLY A 267 -5.52 19.83 8.87
N LYS A 268 -5.67 18.60 9.41
CA LYS A 268 -4.53 17.71 9.72
C LYS A 268 -4.19 16.80 8.56
N PRO A 269 -2.91 16.58 8.25
CA PRO A 269 -2.51 15.73 7.14
C PRO A 269 -2.74 14.24 7.45
N ILE A 270 -3.12 13.47 6.44
CA ILE A 270 -2.94 12.03 6.47
C ILE A 270 -1.46 11.78 6.21
N LYS A 271 -0.78 11.09 7.13
CA LYS A 271 0.66 10.81 7.02
C LYS A 271 0.94 9.39 6.51
N PHE A 272 0.11 8.44 6.93
CA PHE A 272 0.29 7.03 6.59
C PHE A 272 -1.05 6.36 6.30
N ILE A 273 -1.01 5.29 5.52
CA ILE A 273 -2.15 4.41 5.25
C ILE A 273 -1.76 2.95 5.49
N GLY A 274 -2.66 2.20 6.13
CA GLY A 274 -2.60 0.75 6.22
C GLY A 274 -3.33 0.13 5.04
N THR A 275 -2.63 -0.66 4.25
CA THR A 275 -3.10 -1.20 2.96
C THR A 275 -3.38 -2.70 3.00
N GLY A 276 -3.42 -3.30 4.19
CA GLY A 276 -3.70 -4.71 4.38
C GLY A 276 -3.35 -5.23 5.77
N GLU A 277 -3.47 -6.52 5.98
CA GLU A 277 -3.24 -7.16 7.28
C GLU A 277 -1.77 -7.53 7.54
N LYS A 278 -0.97 -7.74 6.51
CA LYS A 278 0.44 -8.14 6.67
C LYS A 278 1.25 -7.05 7.37
N LEU A 279 2.29 -7.43 8.06
CA LEU A 279 3.14 -6.51 8.82
C LEU A 279 3.90 -5.48 7.95
N GLY A 280 4.02 -5.72 6.66
CA GLY A 280 4.58 -4.78 5.69
C GLY A 280 3.55 -3.84 5.04
N ASP A 281 2.25 -4.08 5.25
CA ASP A 281 1.18 -3.36 4.57
C ASP A 281 0.89 -2.00 5.27
N ILE A 282 1.85 -1.12 5.18
CA ILE A 282 1.77 0.28 5.60
C ILE A 282 2.65 1.11 4.67
N GLU A 283 2.15 2.24 4.23
CA GLU A 283 2.89 3.15 3.36
C GLU A 283 2.65 4.62 3.74
N PRO A 284 3.59 5.54 3.41
CA PRO A 284 3.35 6.96 3.49
C PRO A 284 2.19 7.36 2.58
N PHE A 285 1.42 8.34 3.02
CA PHE A 285 0.33 8.87 2.20
C PHE A 285 0.87 9.86 1.16
N HIS A 286 0.64 9.57 -0.12
CA HIS A 286 1.04 10.38 -1.26
C HIS A 286 -0.19 10.98 -1.94
N PRO A 287 -0.54 12.27 -1.70
CA PRO A 287 -1.72 12.91 -2.26
C PRO A 287 -1.82 12.81 -3.78
N ASP A 288 -0.72 13.02 -4.48
CA ASP A 288 -0.61 12.94 -5.95
C ASP A 288 -0.91 11.55 -6.50
N ARG A 289 -0.39 10.51 -5.86
CA ARG A 289 -0.65 9.11 -6.24
C ARG A 289 -2.09 8.71 -5.95
N MET A 290 -2.64 9.15 -4.81
CA MET A 290 -4.03 8.90 -4.46
C MET A 290 -4.98 9.58 -5.45
N ALA A 291 -4.73 10.84 -5.81
CA ALA A 291 -5.49 11.54 -6.84
C ALA A 291 -5.45 10.79 -8.18
N SER A 292 -4.26 10.34 -8.61
CA SER A 292 -4.09 9.55 -9.82
C SER A 292 -4.87 8.22 -9.79
N ARG A 293 -4.88 7.52 -8.64
CA ARG A 293 -5.68 6.28 -8.44
C ARG A 293 -7.17 6.58 -8.56
N ILE A 294 -7.67 7.63 -7.89
CA ILE A 294 -9.08 8.05 -7.94
C ILE A 294 -9.51 8.38 -9.38
N LEU A 295 -8.63 8.96 -10.18
CA LEU A 295 -8.92 9.30 -11.59
C LEU A 295 -8.76 8.11 -12.55
N GLY A 296 -8.41 6.92 -12.06
CA GLY A 296 -8.15 5.75 -12.90
C GLY A 296 -6.91 5.89 -13.79
N MET A 297 -5.98 6.77 -13.42
CA MET A 297 -4.73 7.00 -14.16
C MET A 297 -3.59 6.06 -13.70
N GLY A 298 -3.89 5.20 -12.72
CA GLY A 298 -2.92 4.26 -12.15
C GLY A 298 -1.94 4.91 -11.17
N ASP A 299 -1.04 4.09 -10.64
CA ASP A 299 0.02 4.53 -9.72
C ASP A 299 1.35 3.85 -10.07
N VAL A 300 1.91 4.28 -11.18
CA VAL A 300 3.16 3.73 -11.73
C VAL A 300 4.34 3.98 -10.77
N LEU A 301 4.35 5.08 -10.03
CA LEU A 301 5.45 5.40 -9.11
C LEU A 301 5.49 4.44 -7.92
N THR A 302 4.35 4.14 -7.30
CA THR A 302 4.29 3.13 -6.24
C THR A 302 4.68 1.73 -6.76
N LEU A 303 4.28 1.40 -7.99
CA LEU A 303 4.69 0.14 -8.61
C LEU A 303 6.22 0.08 -8.81
N ILE A 304 6.84 1.15 -9.28
CA ILE A 304 8.29 1.24 -9.45
C ILE A 304 9.01 1.13 -8.09
N GLU A 305 8.51 1.82 -7.06
CA GLU A 305 9.10 1.75 -5.72
C GLU A 305 8.99 0.35 -5.11
N LYS A 306 7.81 -0.28 -5.17
CA LYS A 306 7.64 -1.68 -4.73
C LYS A 306 8.54 -2.63 -5.51
N ALA A 307 8.69 -2.41 -6.82
CA ALA A 307 9.63 -3.17 -7.63
C ALA A 307 11.07 -2.95 -7.18
N GLN A 308 11.50 -1.71 -6.96
CA GLN A 308 12.85 -1.38 -6.51
C GLN A 308 13.17 -1.95 -5.12
N GLU A 309 12.21 -1.94 -4.19
CA GLU A 309 12.37 -2.55 -2.86
C GLU A 309 12.55 -4.07 -2.91
N SER A 310 11.89 -4.72 -3.87
CA SER A 310 11.93 -6.17 -4.05
C SER A 310 13.14 -6.65 -4.86
N PHE A 311 13.77 -5.75 -5.61
CA PHE A 311 14.93 -6.06 -6.46
C PHE A 311 16.23 -5.57 -5.83
N ASP A 312 17.01 -6.49 -5.26
CA ASP A 312 18.45 -6.27 -5.06
C ASP A 312 19.10 -6.13 -6.44
N GLN A 313 19.60 -4.93 -6.75
CA GLN A 313 20.19 -4.59 -8.06
C GLN A 313 21.31 -5.57 -8.47
N LYS A 314 22.07 -6.11 -7.50
CA LYS A 314 23.12 -7.12 -7.77
C LYS A 314 22.51 -8.45 -8.19
N GLN A 315 21.49 -8.93 -7.48
CA GLN A 315 20.80 -10.19 -7.83
C GLN A 315 20.04 -10.08 -9.15
N ALA A 316 19.42 -8.92 -9.42
CA ALA A 316 18.74 -8.67 -10.70
C ALA A 316 19.71 -8.72 -11.88
N ALA A 317 20.89 -8.11 -11.74
CA ALA A 317 21.94 -8.15 -12.76
C ALA A 317 22.51 -9.57 -12.97
N GLU A 318 22.66 -10.36 -11.92
CA GLU A 318 23.09 -11.76 -11.99
C GLU A 318 22.03 -12.65 -12.65
N THR A 319 20.77 -12.49 -12.27
CA THR A 319 19.64 -13.24 -12.86
C THR A 319 19.49 -12.88 -14.35
N ALA A 320 19.62 -11.60 -14.72
CA ALA A 320 19.61 -11.16 -16.10
C ALA A 320 20.80 -11.76 -16.90
N LYS A 321 22.00 -11.82 -16.31
CA LYS A 321 23.16 -12.50 -16.93
C LYS A 321 22.90 -13.99 -17.09
N LYS A 322 22.34 -14.69 -16.12
CA LYS A 322 21.97 -16.11 -16.20
C LYS A 322 20.88 -16.35 -17.26
N MET A 323 19.88 -15.47 -17.33
CA MET A 323 18.86 -15.48 -18.38
C MET A 323 19.47 -15.34 -19.78
N MET A 324 20.34 -14.34 -19.97
CA MET A 324 21.03 -14.13 -21.25
C MET A 324 21.98 -15.28 -21.61
N ALA A 325 22.49 -16.00 -20.63
CA ALA A 325 23.33 -17.20 -20.82
C ALA A 325 22.50 -18.47 -21.05
N GLY A 326 21.16 -18.42 -20.93
CA GLY A 326 20.28 -19.58 -21.05
C GLY A 326 20.48 -20.61 -19.92
N LYS A 327 21.00 -20.18 -18.77
CA LYS A 327 21.33 -21.01 -17.59
C LYS A 327 20.35 -20.78 -16.43
N LEU A 328 19.08 -20.48 -16.73
CA LEU A 328 18.05 -20.33 -15.70
C LEU A 328 17.80 -21.67 -14.99
N THR A 329 17.80 -21.65 -13.66
CA THR A 329 17.55 -22.83 -12.82
C THR A 329 16.16 -22.78 -12.19
N LEU A 330 15.66 -23.90 -11.65
CA LEU A 330 14.42 -23.90 -10.85
C LEU A 330 14.61 -23.16 -9.51
N THR A 331 15.83 -23.03 -9.01
CA THR A 331 16.15 -22.16 -7.86
C THR A 331 15.90 -20.71 -8.23
N ASP A 332 16.42 -20.23 -9.36
CA ASP A 332 16.18 -18.85 -9.83
C ASP A 332 14.69 -18.60 -10.09
N PHE A 333 13.97 -19.60 -10.61
CA PHE A 333 12.52 -19.50 -10.82
C PHE A 333 11.73 -19.41 -9.50
N TYR A 334 12.12 -20.20 -8.50
CA TYR A 334 11.53 -20.15 -7.16
C TYR A 334 11.75 -18.80 -6.48
N ASP A 335 12.98 -18.27 -6.56
CA ASP A 335 13.33 -16.95 -6.03
C ASP A 335 12.50 -15.84 -6.68
N GLN A 336 12.24 -15.94 -7.99
CA GLN A 336 11.36 -15.00 -8.70
C GLN A 336 9.91 -15.10 -8.21
N LEU A 337 9.38 -16.33 -8.01
CA LEU A 337 8.04 -16.53 -7.46
C LEU A 337 7.90 -15.95 -6.05
N GLN A 338 8.91 -16.13 -5.20
CA GLN A 338 8.90 -15.56 -3.85
C GLN A 338 8.93 -14.04 -3.87
N LYS A 339 9.74 -13.44 -4.76
CA LYS A 339 9.77 -11.99 -4.94
C LYS A 339 8.43 -11.45 -5.41
N MET A 340 7.79 -12.09 -6.39
CA MET A 340 6.44 -11.71 -6.85
C MET A 340 5.41 -11.77 -5.72
N LYS A 341 5.45 -12.82 -4.91
CA LYS A 341 4.56 -12.99 -3.75
C LYS A 341 4.75 -11.89 -2.69
N ASN A 342 5.99 -11.44 -2.51
CA ASN A 342 6.34 -10.36 -1.57
C ASN A 342 6.00 -8.95 -2.10
N MET A 343 5.80 -8.78 -3.41
CA MET A 343 5.41 -7.49 -4.01
C MET A 343 3.92 -7.14 -3.85
N GLY A 344 3.12 -8.05 -3.31
CA GLY A 344 1.67 -7.93 -3.19
C GLY A 344 0.92 -8.86 -4.13
N SER A 345 -0.42 -8.75 -4.18
CA SER A 345 -1.20 -9.55 -5.12
C SER A 345 -0.95 -9.07 -6.56
N MET A 346 -0.95 -9.98 -7.52
CA MET A 346 -0.83 -9.64 -8.95
C MET A 346 -1.96 -8.71 -9.39
N GLU A 347 -3.14 -8.84 -8.77
CA GLU A 347 -4.30 -7.99 -8.99
C GLU A 347 -4.03 -6.55 -8.55
N GLU A 348 -3.36 -6.35 -7.41
CA GLU A 348 -2.93 -5.02 -6.96
C GLU A 348 -1.92 -4.39 -7.92
N MET A 349 -0.95 -5.17 -8.38
CA MET A 349 0.08 -4.69 -9.31
C MET A 349 -0.51 -4.30 -10.67
N LEU A 350 -1.41 -5.10 -11.20
CA LEU A 350 -2.10 -4.83 -12.46
C LEU A 350 -3.06 -3.64 -12.33
N GLY A 351 -3.72 -3.49 -11.18
CA GLY A 351 -4.57 -2.33 -10.89
C GLY A 351 -3.80 -0.99 -10.77
N MET A 352 -2.49 -1.03 -10.57
CA MET A 352 -1.62 0.17 -10.59
C MET A 352 -1.24 0.61 -12.01
N LEU A 353 -1.48 -0.22 -13.03
CA LEU A 353 -1.16 0.14 -14.42
C LEU A 353 -2.28 1.01 -15.02
N PRO A 354 -1.94 2.11 -15.71
CA PRO A 354 -2.92 2.97 -16.34
C PRO A 354 -3.64 2.25 -17.49
N GLY A 355 -4.98 2.35 -17.51
CA GLY A 355 -5.80 1.79 -18.60
C GLY A 355 -6.13 0.30 -18.49
N VAL A 356 -5.78 -0.36 -17.40
CA VAL A 356 -6.16 -1.75 -17.13
C VAL A 356 -7.50 -1.76 -16.40
N ASP A 357 -8.51 -2.35 -17.03
CA ASP A 357 -9.86 -2.43 -16.47
C ASP A 357 -9.91 -3.55 -15.41
N ALA A 358 -10.29 -3.23 -14.16
CA ALA A 358 -10.39 -4.19 -13.07
C ALA A 358 -11.32 -5.38 -13.40
N LYS A 359 -12.33 -5.15 -14.26
CA LYS A 359 -13.22 -6.23 -14.77
C LYS A 359 -12.55 -7.19 -15.75
N ALA A 360 -11.59 -6.71 -16.54
CA ALA A 360 -10.79 -7.56 -17.42
C ALA A 360 -9.83 -8.46 -16.61
N LEU A 361 -9.43 -8.00 -15.42
CA LEU A 361 -8.58 -8.74 -14.49
C LEU A 361 -9.32 -9.82 -13.70
N ALA A 362 -10.60 -9.61 -13.39
CA ALA A 362 -11.44 -10.61 -12.72
C ALA A 362 -11.62 -11.91 -13.54
N GLY A 363 -11.39 -11.84 -14.86
CA GLY A 363 -11.35 -13.00 -15.76
C GLY A 363 -10.00 -13.73 -15.80
N ALA A 364 -8.91 -13.08 -15.38
CA ALA A 364 -7.57 -13.66 -15.29
C ALA A 364 -7.27 -14.07 -13.84
N LYS A 365 -8.13 -14.92 -13.24
CA LYS A 365 -7.84 -15.54 -11.94
C LYS A 365 -6.54 -16.31 -12.07
N ILE A 366 -5.44 -15.71 -11.59
CA ILE A 366 -4.21 -16.47 -11.33
C ILE A 366 -4.57 -17.38 -10.17
N ASP A 367 -4.57 -18.68 -10.45
CA ASP A 367 -4.93 -19.68 -9.47
C ASP A 367 -3.84 -19.74 -8.39
N GLU A 368 -4.05 -19.02 -7.28
CA GLU A 368 -3.13 -19.03 -6.12
C GLU A 368 -2.79 -20.45 -5.67
N LYS A 369 -3.71 -21.42 -5.88
CA LYS A 369 -3.46 -22.83 -5.61
C LYS A 369 -2.41 -23.40 -6.57
N GLN A 370 -2.40 -22.98 -7.83
CA GLN A 370 -1.37 -23.43 -8.78
C GLN A 370 0.01 -22.87 -8.41
N MET A 371 0.08 -21.60 -7.94
CA MET A 371 1.32 -21.03 -7.43
C MET A 371 1.81 -21.77 -6.19
N ALA A 372 0.94 -22.06 -5.22
CA ALA A 372 1.27 -22.84 -4.03
C ALA A 372 1.71 -24.26 -4.37
N HIS A 373 1.06 -24.91 -5.35
CA HIS A 373 1.45 -26.24 -5.84
C HIS A 373 2.85 -26.21 -6.49
N THR A 374 3.13 -25.18 -7.31
CA THR A 374 4.44 -25.00 -7.95
C THR A 374 5.54 -24.81 -6.90
N GLU A 375 5.28 -24.00 -5.90
CA GLU A 375 6.17 -23.78 -4.76
C GLU A 375 6.46 -25.08 -4.00
N ALA A 376 5.40 -25.83 -3.64
CA ALA A 376 5.53 -27.11 -2.93
C ALA A 376 6.34 -28.17 -3.73
N ILE A 377 6.14 -28.23 -5.06
CA ILE A 377 6.91 -29.15 -5.93
C ILE A 377 8.38 -28.77 -5.90
N ILE A 378 8.74 -27.48 -6.07
CA ILE A 378 10.14 -27.04 -6.08
C ILE A 378 10.79 -27.24 -4.70
N GLN A 379 10.07 -26.96 -3.61
CA GLN A 379 10.56 -27.16 -2.26
C GLN A 379 10.85 -28.65 -1.96
N SER A 380 10.09 -29.56 -2.55
CA SER A 380 10.30 -31.02 -2.41
C SER A 380 11.47 -31.57 -3.23
N MET A 381 12.10 -30.74 -4.07
CA MET A 381 13.30 -31.09 -4.82
C MET A 381 14.57 -30.82 -3.98
N THR A 382 15.59 -31.62 -4.19
CA THR A 382 16.94 -31.36 -3.66
C THR A 382 17.57 -30.16 -4.39
N PRO A 383 18.56 -29.46 -3.79
CA PRO A 383 19.28 -28.37 -4.47
C PRO A 383 19.85 -28.79 -5.84
N LYS A 384 20.45 -29.97 -5.93
CA LYS A 384 20.98 -30.51 -7.19
C LYS A 384 19.91 -30.71 -8.26
N GLU A 385 18.70 -31.06 -7.88
CA GLU A 385 17.56 -31.25 -8.80
C GLU A 385 16.98 -29.92 -9.25
N ARG A 386 17.00 -28.90 -8.39
CA ARG A 386 16.59 -27.52 -8.75
C ARG A 386 17.58 -26.87 -9.72
N ASP A 387 18.87 -27.10 -9.53
CA ASP A 387 19.92 -26.54 -10.38
C ASP A 387 20.03 -27.29 -11.73
N ASN A 388 19.78 -28.59 -11.74
CA ASN A 388 19.81 -29.41 -12.95
C ASN A 388 18.58 -30.33 -13.05
N PRO A 389 17.44 -29.83 -13.58
CA PRO A 389 16.23 -30.65 -13.72
C PRO A 389 16.38 -31.89 -14.61
N SER A 390 17.40 -31.97 -15.46
CA SER A 390 17.62 -33.12 -16.35
C SER A 390 17.94 -34.43 -15.60
N ILE A 391 18.39 -34.35 -14.35
CA ILE A 391 18.65 -35.52 -13.51
C ILE A 391 17.37 -36.15 -12.90
N ILE A 392 16.21 -35.49 -13.08
CA ILE A 392 14.94 -35.92 -12.45
C ILE A 392 14.34 -37.05 -13.28
N ASN A 393 14.67 -38.27 -12.90
CA ASN A 393 14.11 -39.52 -13.46
C ASN A 393 12.73 -39.85 -12.83
N PHE A 394 12.11 -40.94 -13.28
CA PHE A 394 10.77 -41.32 -12.84
C PHE A 394 10.70 -41.61 -11.32
N SER A 395 11.71 -42.24 -10.74
CA SER A 395 11.79 -42.51 -9.29
C SER A 395 11.83 -41.21 -8.47
N ARG A 396 12.63 -40.24 -8.92
CA ARG A 396 12.73 -38.92 -8.28
C ARG A 396 11.41 -38.14 -8.41
N LYS A 397 10.72 -38.21 -9.56
CA LYS A 397 9.38 -37.61 -9.76
C LYS A 397 8.36 -38.18 -8.77
N LYS A 398 8.35 -39.50 -8.54
CA LYS A 398 7.50 -40.14 -7.51
C LYS A 398 7.80 -39.62 -6.11
N ARG A 399 9.08 -39.50 -5.75
CA ARG A 399 9.49 -38.98 -4.44
C ARG A 399 9.10 -37.55 -4.25
N ILE A 400 9.30 -36.67 -5.28
CA ILE A 400 8.93 -35.26 -5.26
C ILE A 400 7.41 -35.14 -5.11
N ALA A 401 6.65 -35.89 -5.88
CA ALA A 401 5.18 -35.92 -5.83
C ALA A 401 4.67 -36.34 -4.44
N ALA A 402 5.24 -37.38 -3.86
CA ALA A 402 4.91 -37.81 -2.49
C ALA A 402 5.26 -36.76 -1.44
N GLY A 403 6.41 -36.06 -1.60
CA GLY A 403 6.85 -35.01 -0.68
C GLY A 403 5.97 -33.76 -0.67
N CYS A 404 5.37 -33.40 -1.80
CA CYS A 404 4.49 -32.25 -1.91
C CYS A 404 2.99 -32.58 -1.85
N GLY A 405 2.62 -33.86 -1.73
CA GLY A 405 1.21 -34.31 -1.69
C GLY A 405 0.46 -34.14 -3.02
N LEU A 406 1.20 -34.09 -4.15
CA LEU A 406 0.66 -33.86 -5.48
C LEU A 406 0.87 -35.05 -6.41
N SER A 407 0.24 -35.07 -7.59
CA SER A 407 0.41 -36.13 -8.56
C SER A 407 1.72 -36.01 -9.37
N VAL A 408 2.24 -37.15 -9.86
CA VAL A 408 3.40 -37.16 -10.78
C VAL A 408 3.12 -36.37 -12.06
N GLU A 409 1.87 -36.26 -12.47
CA GLU A 409 1.46 -35.48 -13.63
C GLU A 409 1.70 -33.98 -13.42
N GLN A 410 1.40 -33.48 -12.22
CA GLN A 410 1.62 -32.06 -11.86
C GLN A 410 3.13 -31.75 -11.84
N VAL A 411 3.96 -32.66 -11.32
CA VAL A 411 5.43 -32.54 -11.39
C VAL A 411 5.90 -32.51 -12.86
N ASN A 412 5.37 -33.39 -13.71
CA ASN A 412 5.69 -33.40 -15.15
C ASN A 412 5.25 -32.12 -15.85
N LYS A 413 4.08 -31.59 -15.51
CA LYS A 413 3.56 -30.34 -16.06
C LYS A 413 4.50 -29.18 -15.76
N LEU A 414 4.94 -29.03 -14.51
CA LEU A 414 5.90 -28.02 -14.11
C LEU A 414 7.23 -28.13 -14.86
N LEU A 415 7.80 -29.32 -14.95
CA LEU A 415 9.08 -29.54 -15.65
C LEU A 415 8.97 -29.21 -17.15
N LYS A 416 7.87 -29.56 -17.80
CA LYS A 416 7.62 -29.22 -19.21
C LYS A 416 7.45 -27.71 -19.41
N GLN A 417 6.74 -27.02 -18.51
CA GLN A 417 6.57 -25.58 -18.54
C GLN A 417 7.92 -24.87 -18.38
N PHE A 418 8.73 -25.33 -17.45
CA PHE A 418 10.08 -24.79 -17.21
C PHE A 418 11.00 -24.98 -18.43
N GLU A 419 11.00 -26.16 -19.07
CA GLU A 419 11.74 -26.40 -20.30
C GLU A 419 11.28 -25.49 -21.47
N ALA A 420 9.95 -25.28 -21.60
CA ALA A 420 9.40 -24.39 -22.61
C ALA A 420 9.87 -22.95 -22.38
N MET A 421 9.86 -22.49 -21.12
CA MET A 421 10.35 -21.18 -20.74
C MET A 421 11.86 -21.02 -21.03
N GLN A 422 12.68 -22.01 -20.71
CA GLN A 422 14.12 -21.99 -21.07
C GLN A 422 14.36 -21.91 -22.57
N LYS A 423 13.57 -22.63 -23.38
CA LYS A 423 13.65 -22.59 -24.85
C LYS A 423 13.29 -21.22 -25.40
N MET A 424 12.20 -20.63 -24.87
CA MET A 424 11.73 -19.30 -25.27
C MET A 424 12.77 -18.21 -24.92
N THR A 425 13.37 -18.29 -23.75
CA THR A 425 14.42 -17.37 -23.31
C THR A 425 15.68 -17.47 -24.21
N LYS A 426 16.07 -18.69 -24.60
CA LYS A 426 17.18 -18.90 -25.54
C LYS A 426 16.87 -18.34 -26.94
N GLN A 427 15.63 -18.45 -27.42
CA GLN A 427 15.21 -17.90 -28.70
C GLN A 427 15.22 -16.37 -28.69
N LEU A 428 14.70 -15.73 -27.64
CA LEU A 428 14.70 -14.29 -27.47
C LEU A 428 16.14 -13.72 -27.41
N THR A 429 17.04 -14.39 -26.68
CA THR A 429 18.46 -13.99 -26.62
C THR A 429 19.19 -14.16 -27.94
N SER A 430 18.87 -15.18 -28.71
CA SER A 430 19.46 -15.36 -30.07
C SER A 430 18.96 -14.28 -31.03
N LEU A 431 17.68 -13.90 -30.98
CA LEU A 431 17.10 -12.81 -31.77
C LEU A 431 17.68 -11.43 -31.38
N ALA A 432 17.91 -11.19 -30.09
CA ALA A 432 18.55 -9.96 -29.60
C ALA A 432 20.03 -9.84 -30.08
N LYS A 433 20.76 -10.95 -30.11
CA LYS A 433 22.14 -10.99 -30.63
C LYS A 433 22.21 -10.85 -32.16
N SER A 434 21.22 -11.30 -32.92
CA SER A 434 21.17 -11.20 -34.37
C SER A 434 20.76 -9.79 -34.86
N LYS A 435 20.09 -8.96 -34.05
CA LYS A 435 19.62 -7.61 -34.39
C LYS A 435 20.65 -6.50 -34.17
N GLY A 436 21.86 -6.80 -33.72
CA GLY A 436 22.97 -5.82 -33.65
C GLY A 436 23.44 -5.30 -35.03
N LYS A 437 22.87 -5.74 -36.16
CA LYS A 437 23.30 -5.38 -37.52
C LYS A 437 22.24 -4.76 -38.44
N LYS A 438 20.97 -4.58 -38.08
CA LYS A 438 20.04 -3.77 -38.93
C LYS A 438 18.87 -3.20 -38.13
N ARG A 439 18.76 -1.86 -38.06
CA ARG A 439 17.56 -1.11 -37.63
C ARG A 439 16.38 -1.44 -38.56
N ARG A 440 15.32 -2.04 -38.04
CA ARG A 440 13.93 -1.93 -38.56
C ARG A 440 12.96 -2.28 -37.46
N GLY A 441 11.81 -1.56 -37.44
CA GLY A 441 10.82 -1.40 -36.39
C GLY A 441 10.32 -2.67 -35.69
N PHE A 442 9.87 -2.48 -34.46
CA PHE A 442 9.18 -3.49 -33.64
C PHE A 442 7.83 -3.85 -34.26
N PRO A 443 7.50 -5.13 -34.47
CA PRO A 443 6.12 -5.58 -34.63
C PRO A 443 5.49 -5.73 -33.24
N GLY A 444 4.23 -5.30 -33.14
CA GLY A 444 3.48 -5.19 -31.87
C GLY A 444 3.37 -6.48 -31.05
N LEU A 445 3.37 -6.27 -29.76
CA LEU A 445 3.18 -7.24 -28.67
C LEU A 445 1.70 -7.68 -28.50
N GLY A 446 1.03 -7.97 -29.61
CA GLY A 446 -0.41 -8.27 -29.56
C GLY A 446 -0.74 -9.75 -29.70
N ASN A 447 -0.08 -10.68 -29.02
CA ASN A 447 -0.59 -12.08 -28.88
C ASN A 447 0.41 -12.94 -28.05
N LEU A 448 0.87 -12.48 -26.92
CA LEU A 448 1.58 -13.36 -25.98
C LEU A 448 0.56 -13.96 -25.00
N LYS A 449 0.09 -15.17 -25.29
CA LYS A 449 -0.53 -16.03 -24.27
C LYS A 449 0.56 -16.47 -23.31
N LEU A 450 0.56 -15.92 -22.11
CA LEU A 450 1.39 -16.41 -21.00
C LEU A 450 0.88 -17.82 -20.62
N PRO A 451 1.78 -18.80 -20.46
CA PRO A 451 1.40 -20.16 -20.07
C PRO A 451 1.26 -20.23 -18.53
N PHE A 452 0.16 -19.68 -18.00
CA PHE A 452 -0.25 -19.96 -16.63
C PHE A 452 -1.65 -20.50 -16.61
#